data_9475e2ceb4504bdc95e797b3c4184542
#
_entry.id   9475e2ceb4504bdc95e797b3c4184542
#
_cell.length_a   1.000
_cell.length_b   1.000
_cell.length_c   1.000
_cell.angle_alpha   90.00
_cell.angle_beta   90.00
_cell.angle_gamma   90.00
#
_symmetry.space_group_name_H-M   'P 1'
#
loop_
_entity.id
_entity.type
_entity.pdbx_description
1 polymer ?
#
loop_
_entity_poly.entity_id
_entity_poly.type
_entity_poly.pdbx_seq_one_letter_code
_entity_poly.pdbx_strand_id
1 'polypeptide(L)'
;MKRQHLQLMMVALTIATLATTMHSCTNAPSYKAELDAAIASSARPKELNTMYKQTDKELRDELAYLIIHMNDADRDTMSLILLDENVRYAHQARQQYAWTKELPLEVYLTDVLPFHVVDEVRDAWRKELYELFAPAVEHCNTLEEAINAVNSRIPELTGVHYNTLREKTNQSPRESMRQGMASCTGLSILLVDAYRAVGIPARFVGTASWHDNRGNHSWTEVWLDGKWRVTEYYFPSQLDHLWFMADAAKAKADDRRYAIYATRFGEADDWFPMVWCGEDNTAIEDLPKYIGAENVTQHYINLAHEQQSNRLKAGTHTYLRIAGYQKQGTTTNSADRVEMGVDVFQGTEQMGGGLTAGPLRDMNDYFTILLPKNKTYELRYNDAAGHTHKQAVTLGEEPMTVAIYKE
;
A
#
# COMPACT_ATOMS: atom_id res chain seq x y z
N MET A 1 20.49 -24.38 -41.54
CA MET A 1 19.16 -23.87 -41.18
C MET A 1 18.23 -25.03 -40.77
N LYS A 2 18.43 -25.69 -39.64
CA LYS A 2 17.52 -26.73 -39.07
C LYS A 2 17.89 -27.07 -37.61
N ARG A 3 18.20 -26.07 -36.76
CA ARG A 3 18.50 -26.29 -35.33
C ARG A 3 17.97 -25.16 -34.38
N GLN A 4 17.13 -24.23 -34.85
CA GLN A 4 16.61 -23.14 -34.03
C GLN A 4 15.11 -23.23 -33.74
N HIS A 5 14.39 -24.27 -34.20
CA HIS A 5 12.96 -24.43 -33.94
C HIS A 5 12.57 -25.45 -32.88
N LEU A 6 13.54 -25.98 -32.13
CA LEU A 6 13.28 -27.04 -31.12
C LEU A 6 13.41 -26.53 -29.67
N GLN A 7 13.77 -25.27 -29.44
CA GLN A 7 13.87 -24.69 -28.09
C GLN A 7 12.70 -23.78 -27.68
N LEU A 8 11.78 -23.46 -28.59
CA LEU A 8 10.58 -22.66 -28.26
C LEU A 8 9.33 -23.49 -27.94
N MET A 9 9.43 -24.83 -27.93
CA MET A 9 8.29 -25.72 -27.65
C MET A 9 8.33 -26.41 -26.29
N MET A 10 9.33 -26.13 -25.45
CA MET A 10 9.44 -26.74 -24.09
C MET A 10 9.16 -25.78 -22.92
N VAL A 11 8.83 -24.53 -23.16
CA VAL A 11 8.45 -23.57 -22.09
C VAL A 11 6.93 -23.39 -21.99
N ALA A 12 6.15 -23.93 -22.91
CA ALA A 12 4.69 -23.80 -22.91
C ALA A 12 3.93 -25.00 -22.31
N LEU A 13 4.61 -25.96 -21.65
CA LEU A 13 3.96 -27.18 -21.16
C LEU A 13 4.05 -27.42 -19.65
N THR A 14 4.43 -26.40 -18.86
CA THR A 14 4.51 -26.51 -17.41
C THR A 14 3.53 -25.60 -16.65
N ILE A 15 2.64 -24.86 -17.35
CA ILE A 15 1.61 -23.99 -16.72
C ILE A 15 0.19 -24.57 -16.84
N ALA A 16 0.00 -25.73 -17.45
CA ALA A 16 -1.32 -26.29 -17.75
C ALA A 16 -1.73 -27.51 -16.92
N THR A 17 -1.14 -27.76 -15.73
CA THR A 17 -1.48 -28.95 -14.92
C THR A 17 -1.91 -28.66 -13.49
N LEU A 18 -2.34 -27.45 -13.14
CA LEU A 18 -2.91 -27.15 -11.80
C LEU A 18 -4.39 -26.72 -11.78
N ALA A 19 -5.11 -26.82 -12.89
CA ALA A 19 -6.48 -26.32 -12.98
C ALA A 19 -7.59 -27.36 -13.20
N THR A 20 -7.35 -28.65 -12.94
CA THR A 20 -8.40 -29.67 -13.09
C THR A 20 -8.27 -30.83 -12.10
N THR A 21 -8.56 -30.55 -10.80
CA THR A 21 -9.04 -31.62 -9.88
C THR A 21 -9.81 -31.05 -8.70
N MET A 22 -10.98 -30.53 -8.96
CA MET A 22 -11.97 -30.25 -7.89
C MET A 22 -13.30 -30.92 -8.26
N HIS A 23 -13.33 -32.23 -8.36
CA HIS A 23 -14.55 -33.02 -8.24
C HIS A 23 -14.19 -34.46 -7.95
N SER A 24 -14.11 -34.84 -6.67
CA SER A 24 -14.47 -36.19 -6.22
C SER A 24 -14.53 -36.23 -4.68
N CYS A 25 -15.65 -36.68 -4.15
CA CYS A 25 -15.86 -36.98 -2.73
C CYS A 25 -14.90 -38.07 -2.26
N THR A 26 -14.38 -37.95 -1.01
CA THR A 26 -13.64 -38.92 -0.19
C THR A 26 -12.11 -38.84 -0.19
N ASN A 27 -11.50 -37.64 -0.16
CA ASN A 27 -10.11 -37.53 0.31
C ASN A 27 -10.02 -36.43 1.38
N ALA A 28 -9.19 -36.67 2.42
CA ALA A 28 -8.79 -35.63 3.36
C ALA A 28 -8.30 -34.41 2.56
N PRO A 29 -8.56 -33.17 3.01
CA PRO A 29 -8.09 -31.98 2.30
C PRO A 29 -6.61 -32.09 1.99
N SER A 30 -6.18 -31.63 0.81
CA SER A 30 -4.76 -31.71 0.36
C SER A 30 -3.80 -31.03 1.33
N TYR A 31 -4.28 -30.04 2.09
CA TYR A 31 -3.52 -29.29 3.11
C TYR A 31 -3.48 -29.97 4.50
N LYS A 32 -4.04 -31.17 4.68
CA LYS A 32 -4.13 -31.80 6.02
C LYS A 32 -2.75 -32.04 6.63
N ALA A 33 -1.78 -32.44 5.87
CA ALA A 33 -0.42 -32.69 6.37
C ALA A 33 0.26 -31.36 6.81
N GLU A 34 0.07 -30.28 6.06
CA GLU A 34 0.58 -28.96 6.38
C GLU A 34 -0.08 -28.39 7.64
N LEU A 35 -1.41 -28.53 7.74
CA LEU A 35 -2.14 -28.13 8.94
C LEU A 35 -1.69 -28.89 10.18
N ASP A 36 -1.57 -30.23 10.08
CA ASP A 36 -1.11 -31.07 11.19
C ASP A 36 0.31 -30.67 11.62
N ALA A 37 1.21 -30.34 10.66
CA ALA A 37 2.55 -29.86 10.94
C ALA A 37 2.55 -28.48 11.60
N ALA A 38 1.79 -27.52 11.07
CA ALA A 38 1.65 -26.18 11.63
C ALA A 38 1.08 -26.20 13.05
N ILE A 39 0.07 -27.03 13.32
CA ILE A 39 -0.47 -27.23 14.67
C ILE A 39 0.58 -27.85 15.59
N ALA A 40 1.30 -28.87 15.13
CA ALA A 40 2.28 -29.58 15.94
C ALA A 40 3.50 -28.70 16.32
N SER A 41 3.88 -27.76 15.46
CA SER A 41 4.97 -26.80 15.73
C SER A 41 4.62 -25.67 16.70
N SER A 42 3.34 -25.44 16.96
CA SER A 42 2.87 -24.38 17.86
C SER A 42 3.12 -24.70 19.34
N ALA A 43 3.27 -23.69 20.18
CA ALA A 43 3.30 -23.83 21.66
C ALA A 43 1.97 -24.31 22.24
N ARG A 44 0.85 -24.28 21.46
CA ARG A 44 -0.51 -24.65 21.92
C ARG A 44 -1.25 -25.63 20.99
N PRO A 45 -0.65 -26.75 20.62
CA PRO A 45 -1.19 -27.65 19.62
C PRO A 45 -2.55 -28.24 19.99
N LYS A 46 -2.81 -28.46 21.28
CA LYS A 46 -4.10 -28.99 21.75
C LYS A 46 -5.25 -28.00 21.55
N GLU A 47 -5.00 -26.73 21.81
CA GLU A 47 -6.00 -25.65 21.68
C GLU A 47 -6.37 -25.43 20.20
N LEU A 48 -5.37 -25.31 19.33
CA LEU A 48 -5.57 -25.15 17.89
C LEU A 48 -6.31 -26.34 17.27
N ASN A 49 -5.93 -27.59 17.64
CA ASN A 49 -6.60 -28.79 17.16
C ASN A 49 -8.05 -28.87 17.66
N THR A 50 -8.32 -28.44 18.90
CA THR A 50 -9.67 -28.38 19.46
C THR A 50 -10.50 -27.35 18.71
N MET A 51 -9.98 -26.14 18.51
CA MET A 51 -10.63 -25.09 17.73
C MET A 51 -10.98 -25.59 16.32
N TYR A 52 -10.02 -26.16 15.59
CA TYR A 52 -10.25 -26.65 14.22
C TYR A 52 -11.35 -27.72 14.16
N LYS A 53 -11.40 -28.64 15.15
CA LYS A 53 -12.43 -29.68 15.20
C LYS A 53 -13.82 -29.15 15.55
N GLN A 54 -13.88 -28.10 16.36
CA GLN A 54 -15.14 -27.47 16.80
C GLN A 54 -15.68 -26.47 15.79
N THR A 55 -14.82 -25.94 14.93
CA THR A 55 -15.23 -25.01 13.87
C THR A 55 -16.17 -25.70 12.88
N ASP A 56 -17.20 -24.97 12.43
CA ASP A 56 -18.16 -25.39 11.44
C ASP A 56 -17.47 -25.85 10.15
N LYS A 57 -17.95 -26.94 9.56
CA LYS A 57 -17.26 -27.58 8.42
C LYS A 57 -16.99 -26.63 7.27
N GLU A 58 -17.90 -25.71 7.02
CA GLU A 58 -17.82 -24.71 5.94
C GLU A 58 -16.71 -23.66 6.15
N LEU A 59 -16.28 -23.46 7.40
CA LEU A 59 -15.24 -22.49 7.77
C LEU A 59 -13.84 -23.13 7.93
N ARG A 60 -13.74 -24.46 7.87
CA ARG A 60 -12.50 -25.17 8.21
C ARG A 60 -11.36 -24.91 7.24
N ASP A 61 -11.66 -24.74 5.97
CA ASP A 61 -10.63 -24.51 4.96
C ASP A 61 -10.01 -23.12 5.14
N GLU A 62 -10.81 -22.10 5.45
CA GLU A 62 -10.37 -20.75 5.77
C GLU A 62 -9.54 -20.71 7.06
N LEU A 63 -10.03 -21.37 8.12
CA LEU A 63 -9.29 -21.50 9.38
C LEU A 63 -7.97 -22.24 9.18
N ALA A 64 -7.97 -23.33 8.43
CA ALA A 64 -6.76 -24.10 8.14
C ALA A 64 -5.74 -23.25 7.39
N TYR A 65 -6.18 -22.49 6.38
CA TYR A 65 -5.33 -21.58 5.65
C TYR A 65 -4.64 -20.58 6.59
N LEU A 66 -5.38 -19.94 7.48
CA LEU A 66 -4.80 -19.00 8.44
C LEU A 66 -3.79 -19.68 9.38
N ILE A 67 -4.11 -20.85 9.95
CA ILE A 67 -3.21 -21.59 10.86
C ILE A 67 -1.90 -22.01 10.15
N ILE A 68 -1.98 -22.40 8.90
CA ILE A 68 -0.83 -22.82 8.11
C ILE A 68 0.09 -21.63 7.81
N HIS A 69 -0.49 -20.51 7.38
CA HIS A 69 0.26 -19.39 6.79
C HIS A 69 0.55 -18.24 7.76
N MET A 70 -0.05 -18.20 8.96
CA MET A 70 0.32 -17.20 9.98
C MET A 70 1.73 -17.46 10.51
N ASN A 71 2.41 -16.39 10.94
CA ASN A 71 3.72 -16.52 11.58
C ASN A 71 3.63 -17.26 12.93
N ASP A 72 4.76 -17.75 13.42
CA ASP A 72 4.83 -18.55 14.66
C ASP A 72 4.35 -17.76 15.88
N ALA A 73 4.68 -16.48 15.98
CA ALA A 73 4.27 -15.66 17.11
C ALA A 73 2.73 -15.52 17.18
N ASP A 74 2.07 -15.26 16.07
CA ASP A 74 0.61 -15.21 15.99
C ASP A 74 0.00 -16.60 16.27
N ARG A 75 0.59 -17.67 15.73
CA ARG A 75 0.13 -19.05 15.96
C ARG A 75 0.18 -19.43 17.44
N ASP A 76 1.18 -18.93 18.16
CA ASP A 76 1.39 -19.25 19.57
C ASP A 76 0.59 -18.35 20.53
N THR A 77 0.30 -17.10 20.15
CA THR A 77 -0.20 -16.09 21.09
C THR A 77 -1.54 -15.46 20.73
N MET A 78 -1.95 -15.46 19.45
CA MET A 78 -3.20 -14.83 19.03
C MET A 78 -4.42 -15.39 19.74
N SER A 79 -5.35 -14.54 20.14
CA SER A 79 -6.62 -14.98 20.72
C SER A 79 -7.40 -15.86 19.74
N LEU A 80 -7.77 -17.07 20.18
CA LEU A 80 -8.60 -17.98 19.38
C LEU A 80 -10.01 -17.41 19.12
N ILE A 81 -10.51 -16.54 20.02
CA ILE A 81 -11.79 -15.85 19.84
C ILE A 81 -11.67 -14.86 18.67
N LEU A 82 -10.57 -14.10 18.59
CA LEU A 82 -10.33 -13.18 17.48
C LEU A 82 -10.17 -13.94 16.15
N LEU A 83 -9.49 -15.08 16.19
CA LEU A 83 -9.30 -15.92 14.99
C LEU A 83 -10.65 -16.49 14.49
N ASP A 84 -11.50 -16.99 15.39
CA ASP A 84 -12.85 -17.46 15.05
C ASP A 84 -13.71 -16.33 14.49
N GLU A 85 -13.74 -15.17 15.14
CA GLU A 85 -14.48 -13.99 14.68
C GLU A 85 -14.01 -13.56 13.28
N ASN A 86 -12.70 -13.54 13.07
CA ASN A 86 -12.13 -13.18 11.77
C ASN A 86 -12.60 -14.11 10.65
N VAL A 87 -12.54 -15.43 10.87
CA VAL A 87 -12.98 -16.41 9.87
C VAL A 87 -14.48 -16.28 9.59
N ARG A 88 -15.32 -16.18 10.63
CA ARG A 88 -16.77 -16.06 10.48
C ARG A 88 -17.18 -14.83 9.69
N TYR A 89 -16.64 -13.66 10.00
CA TYR A 89 -17.01 -12.43 9.31
C TYR A 89 -16.41 -12.34 7.90
N ALA A 90 -15.21 -12.90 7.65
CA ALA A 90 -14.68 -13.02 6.29
C ALA A 90 -15.55 -13.95 5.42
N HIS A 91 -15.94 -15.10 5.96
CA HIS A 91 -16.86 -16.02 5.30
C HIS A 91 -18.23 -15.39 5.05
N GLN A 92 -18.78 -14.69 6.05
CA GLN A 92 -20.05 -13.97 5.91
C GLN A 92 -19.99 -12.95 4.76
N ALA A 93 -18.94 -12.13 4.69
CA ALA A 93 -18.75 -11.19 3.59
C ALA A 93 -18.68 -11.91 2.24
N ARG A 94 -17.98 -13.05 2.16
CA ARG A 94 -17.90 -13.88 0.95
C ARG A 94 -19.27 -14.42 0.54
N GLN A 95 -20.12 -14.83 1.49
CA GLN A 95 -21.46 -15.30 1.18
C GLN A 95 -22.44 -14.18 0.82
N GLN A 96 -22.24 -13.00 1.34
CA GLN A 96 -23.14 -11.87 1.15
C GLN A 96 -22.89 -11.13 -0.16
N TYR A 97 -21.65 -10.79 -0.48
CA TYR A 97 -21.31 -9.91 -1.58
C TYR A 97 -20.93 -10.67 -2.86
N ALA A 98 -21.57 -10.30 -4.00
CA ALA A 98 -21.30 -10.92 -5.30
C ALA A 98 -19.83 -10.76 -5.72
N TRP A 99 -19.26 -9.58 -5.50
CA TRP A 99 -17.86 -9.30 -5.83
C TRP A 99 -16.86 -10.19 -5.09
N THR A 100 -17.17 -10.61 -3.84
CA THR A 100 -16.28 -11.52 -3.10
C THR A 100 -16.44 -12.97 -3.56
N LYS A 101 -17.65 -13.39 -3.94
CA LYS A 101 -17.94 -14.74 -4.47
C LYS A 101 -17.20 -15.01 -5.78
N GLU A 102 -17.08 -13.99 -6.62
CA GLU A 102 -16.47 -14.08 -7.94
C GLU A 102 -14.93 -13.96 -7.93
N LEU A 103 -14.33 -13.69 -6.76
CA LEU A 103 -12.88 -13.60 -6.63
C LEU A 103 -12.20 -14.95 -6.89
N PRO A 104 -11.01 -14.94 -7.51
CA PRO A 104 -10.12 -16.09 -7.45
C PRO A 104 -9.88 -16.49 -5.99
N LEU A 105 -9.90 -17.80 -5.70
CA LEU A 105 -9.76 -18.29 -4.33
C LEU A 105 -8.47 -17.80 -3.66
N GLU A 106 -7.38 -17.75 -4.41
CA GLU A 106 -6.09 -17.25 -3.92
C GLU A 106 -6.23 -15.80 -3.43
N VAL A 107 -6.80 -14.91 -4.23
CA VAL A 107 -7.00 -13.50 -3.87
C VAL A 107 -7.88 -13.35 -2.62
N TYR A 108 -8.92 -14.18 -2.49
CA TYR A 108 -9.73 -14.19 -1.27
C TYR A 108 -8.91 -14.61 -0.04
N LEU A 109 -8.13 -15.66 -0.16
CA LEU A 109 -7.36 -16.21 0.96
C LEU A 109 -6.20 -15.31 1.38
N THR A 110 -5.56 -14.62 0.42
CA THR A 110 -4.39 -13.76 0.71
C THR A 110 -4.73 -12.32 1.04
N ASP A 111 -5.88 -11.79 0.53
CA ASP A 111 -6.12 -10.35 0.54
C ASP A 111 -7.49 -9.92 1.09
N VAL A 112 -8.36 -10.90 1.46
CA VAL A 112 -9.62 -10.65 2.18
C VAL A 112 -9.61 -11.33 3.54
N LEU A 113 -9.26 -12.61 3.60
CA LEU A 113 -9.32 -13.46 4.80
C LEU A 113 -8.33 -13.04 5.92
N PRO A 114 -7.11 -12.53 5.66
CA PRO A 114 -6.14 -12.26 6.71
C PRO A 114 -6.64 -11.33 7.80
N PHE A 115 -6.16 -11.57 9.04
CA PHE A 115 -6.55 -10.85 10.25
C PHE A 115 -5.62 -9.69 10.61
N HIS A 116 -4.56 -9.48 9.85
CA HIS A 116 -3.60 -8.39 10.02
C HIS A 116 -3.11 -7.87 8.65
N VAL A 117 -2.49 -6.73 8.68
CA VAL A 117 -1.95 -6.05 7.49
C VAL A 117 -0.41 -6.05 7.53
N VAL A 118 0.18 -5.58 8.62
CA VAL A 118 1.62 -5.59 8.93
C VAL A 118 1.84 -6.11 10.36
N ASP A 119 2.45 -5.34 11.23
CA ASP A 119 2.82 -5.70 12.60
C ASP A 119 1.98 -4.99 13.69
N GLU A 120 0.85 -4.42 13.30
CA GLU A 120 -0.10 -3.79 14.23
C GLU A 120 -0.62 -4.79 15.28
N VAL A 121 -1.08 -4.28 16.43
CA VAL A 121 -1.70 -5.09 17.47
C VAL A 121 -2.89 -5.88 16.90
N ARG A 122 -2.94 -7.19 17.17
CA ARG A 122 -4.06 -8.04 16.77
C ARG A 122 -5.27 -7.72 17.64
N ASP A 123 -6.24 -7.03 17.07
CA ASP A 123 -7.48 -6.63 17.76
C ASP A 123 -8.76 -7.10 17.05
N ALA A 124 -9.93 -6.88 17.67
CA ALA A 124 -11.22 -7.32 17.17
C ALA A 124 -11.82 -6.32 16.16
N TRP A 125 -11.08 -5.99 15.12
CA TRP A 125 -11.49 -4.98 14.14
C TRP A 125 -12.56 -5.48 13.15
N ARG A 126 -12.51 -6.77 12.75
CA ARG A 126 -13.26 -7.26 11.58
C ARG A 126 -14.76 -7.13 11.75
N LYS A 127 -15.29 -7.57 12.88
CA LYS A 127 -16.71 -7.44 13.20
C LYS A 127 -17.13 -5.98 13.26
N GLU A 128 -16.37 -5.17 13.99
CA GLU A 128 -16.65 -3.74 14.18
C GLU A 128 -16.67 -2.98 12.86
N LEU A 129 -15.66 -3.19 12.01
CA LEU A 129 -15.62 -2.56 10.68
C LEU A 129 -16.67 -3.14 9.73
N TYR A 130 -16.99 -4.44 9.82
CA TYR A 130 -18.11 -5.01 9.06
C TYR A 130 -19.42 -4.32 9.39
N GLU A 131 -19.76 -4.21 10.68
CA GLU A 131 -20.99 -3.55 11.13
C GLU A 131 -21.03 -2.06 10.74
N LEU A 132 -19.88 -1.40 10.71
CA LEU A 132 -19.75 0.01 10.35
C LEU A 132 -19.90 0.26 8.85
N PHE A 133 -19.30 -0.61 8.00
CA PHE A 133 -19.25 -0.40 6.55
C PHE A 133 -20.28 -1.19 5.75
N ALA A 134 -20.89 -2.25 6.27
CA ALA A 134 -21.92 -3.00 5.55
C ALA A 134 -23.10 -2.11 5.08
N PRO A 135 -23.59 -1.15 5.88
CA PRO A 135 -24.62 -0.21 5.39
C PRO A 135 -24.12 0.72 4.28
N ALA A 136 -22.81 1.03 4.24
CA ALA A 136 -22.24 1.90 3.22
C ALA A 136 -22.19 1.24 1.84
N VAL A 137 -22.08 -0.10 1.80
CA VAL A 137 -21.99 -0.88 0.56
C VAL A 137 -23.28 -1.63 0.20
N GLU A 138 -24.34 -1.49 1.00
CA GLU A 138 -25.59 -2.25 0.84
C GLU A 138 -26.23 -2.11 -0.54
N HIS A 139 -26.10 -0.94 -1.16
CA HIS A 139 -26.70 -0.63 -2.46
C HIS A 139 -25.70 -0.71 -3.62
N CYS A 140 -24.45 -1.12 -3.38
CA CYS A 140 -23.44 -1.28 -4.41
C CYS A 140 -23.69 -2.54 -5.24
N ASN A 141 -23.66 -2.40 -6.56
CA ASN A 141 -23.86 -3.52 -7.49
C ASN A 141 -22.53 -4.04 -8.04
N THR A 142 -21.47 -3.25 -7.96
CA THR A 142 -20.15 -3.58 -8.48
C THR A 142 -19.08 -3.41 -7.40
N LEU A 143 -17.95 -4.08 -7.60
CA LEU A 143 -16.79 -3.94 -6.72
C LEU A 143 -16.26 -2.50 -6.70
N GLU A 144 -16.24 -1.82 -7.85
CA GLU A 144 -15.78 -0.43 -7.95
C GLU A 144 -16.67 0.52 -7.14
N GLU A 145 -18.01 0.35 -7.20
CA GLU A 145 -18.95 1.11 -6.37
C GLU A 145 -18.68 0.88 -4.88
N ALA A 146 -18.43 -0.37 -4.46
CA ALA A 146 -18.14 -0.70 -3.08
C ALA A 146 -16.79 -0.12 -2.61
N ILE A 147 -15.75 -0.16 -3.43
CA ILE A 147 -14.45 0.49 -3.17
C ILE A 147 -14.66 1.99 -2.92
N ASN A 148 -15.38 2.66 -3.80
CA ASN A 148 -15.66 4.10 -3.69
C ASN A 148 -16.53 4.43 -2.47
N ALA A 149 -17.51 3.60 -2.16
CA ALA A 149 -18.40 3.79 -1.00
C ALA A 149 -17.63 3.71 0.33
N VAL A 150 -16.74 2.73 0.49
CA VAL A 150 -15.87 2.63 1.67
C VAL A 150 -14.94 3.82 1.76
N ASN A 151 -14.21 4.13 0.67
CA ASN A 151 -13.19 5.19 0.66
C ASN A 151 -13.77 6.58 0.94
N SER A 152 -14.92 6.90 0.35
CA SER A 152 -15.56 8.21 0.53
C SER A 152 -16.09 8.44 1.94
N ARG A 153 -16.44 7.37 2.67
CA ARG A 153 -17.07 7.46 3.98
C ARG A 153 -16.15 7.13 5.15
N ILE A 154 -14.92 6.64 4.88
CA ILE A 154 -14.06 6.15 5.96
C ILE A 154 -13.74 7.20 7.03
N PRO A 155 -13.43 8.48 6.75
CA PRO A 155 -13.17 9.44 7.82
C PRO A 155 -14.45 9.83 8.58
N GLU A 156 -15.61 9.85 7.91
CA GLU A 156 -16.91 10.10 8.57
C GLU A 156 -17.25 8.97 9.56
N LEU A 157 -17.11 7.71 9.11
CA LEU A 157 -17.54 6.56 9.89
C LEU A 157 -16.56 6.21 11.01
N THR A 158 -15.26 6.43 10.82
CA THR A 158 -14.23 6.06 11.80
C THR A 158 -13.76 7.22 12.67
N GLY A 159 -13.97 8.47 12.23
CA GLY A 159 -13.47 9.68 12.89
C GLY A 159 -11.95 9.86 12.81
N VAL A 160 -11.25 9.07 11.97
CA VAL A 160 -9.77 9.04 11.93
C VAL A 160 -9.24 9.96 10.83
N HIS A 161 -8.20 10.75 11.16
CA HIS A 161 -7.53 11.64 10.24
C HIS A 161 -6.00 11.54 10.41
N TYR A 162 -5.25 11.93 9.37
CA TYR A 162 -3.80 12.00 9.46
C TYR A 162 -3.37 13.01 10.54
N ASN A 163 -2.48 12.57 11.44
CA ASN A 163 -1.88 13.45 12.42
C ASN A 163 -0.53 12.92 12.91
N THR A 164 0.44 13.81 13.06
CA THR A 164 1.78 13.47 13.56
C THR A 164 1.83 13.24 15.07
N LEU A 165 0.76 13.61 15.81
CA LEU A 165 0.64 13.42 17.26
C LEU A 165 0.09 12.05 17.67
N ARG A 166 -0.12 11.13 16.71
CA ARG A 166 -0.50 9.75 17.00
C ARG A 166 0.51 9.06 17.92
N GLU A 167 0.05 8.08 18.70
CA GLU A 167 0.90 7.38 19.69
C GLU A 167 2.02 6.55 19.04
N LYS A 168 1.75 5.90 17.90
CA LYS A 168 2.74 5.09 17.16
C LYS A 168 2.43 5.05 15.65
N THR A 169 3.36 4.56 14.84
CA THR A 169 3.23 4.52 13.38
C THR A 169 2.21 3.49 12.91
N ASN A 170 2.31 2.26 13.40
CA ASN A 170 1.54 1.07 12.99
C ASN A 170 0.34 0.81 13.92
N GLN A 171 -0.51 1.82 14.11
CA GLN A 171 -1.72 1.66 14.90
C GLN A 171 -2.68 0.67 14.25
N SER A 172 -3.27 -0.21 15.08
CA SER A 172 -4.39 -1.05 14.66
C SER A 172 -5.65 -0.19 14.39
N PRO A 173 -6.68 -0.74 13.71
CA PRO A 173 -7.94 -0.02 13.49
C PRO A 173 -8.54 0.57 14.77
N ARG A 174 -8.61 -0.23 15.84
CA ARG A 174 -9.20 0.24 17.11
C ARG A 174 -8.32 1.28 17.82
N GLU A 175 -6.99 1.16 17.75
CA GLU A 175 -6.10 2.20 18.28
C GLU A 175 -6.29 3.52 17.52
N SER A 176 -6.40 3.46 16.18
CA SER A 176 -6.62 4.64 15.33
C SER A 176 -7.97 5.29 15.62
N MET A 177 -9.06 4.51 15.69
CA MET A 177 -10.40 5.02 16.01
C MET A 177 -10.48 5.61 17.42
N ARG A 178 -9.85 4.96 18.42
CA ARG A 178 -9.78 5.50 19.80
C ARG A 178 -9.13 6.88 19.85
N GLN A 179 -8.09 7.09 19.06
CA GLN A 179 -7.35 8.36 19.06
C GLN A 179 -7.92 9.42 18.10
N GLY A 180 -8.74 9.01 17.12
CA GLY A 180 -9.20 9.87 16.03
C GLY A 180 -8.07 10.30 15.09
N MET A 181 -6.90 9.66 15.19
CA MET A 181 -5.73 10.04 14.40
C MET A 181 -4.80 8.86 14.12
N ALA A 182 -4.09 8.92 12.99
CA ALA A 182 -3.09 7.94 12.61
C ALA A 182 -1.99 8.54 11.69
N SER A 183 -0.92 7.79 11.47
CA SER A 183 0.08 8.04 10.41
C SER A 183 -0.43 7.55 9.05
N CYS A 184 0.32 7.76 7.97
CA CYS A 184 0.04 7.14 6.67
C CYS A 184 -0.03 5.60 6.79
N THR A 185 0.83 4.98 7.59
CA THR A 185 0.81 3.54 7.88
C THR A 185 -0.48 3.12 8.58
N GLY A 186 -0.85 3.80 9.68
CA GLY A 186 -2.08 3.49 10.43
C GLY A 186 -3.35 3.75 9.62
N LEU A 187 -3.38 4.79 8.78
CA LEU A 187 -4.49 5.06 7.85
C LEU A 187 -4.61 3.97 6.78
N SER A 188 -3.48 3.50 6.25
CA SER A 188 -3.47 2.41 5.27
C SER A 188 -3.91 1.08 5.88
N ILE A 189 -3.48 0.76 7.10
CA ILE A 189 -3.96 -0.41 7.86
C ILE A 189 -5.48 -0.34 8.02
N LEU A 190 -6.00 0.78 8.51
CA LEU A 190 -7.43 0.98 8.72
C LEU A 190 -8.24 0.84 7.41
N LEU A 191 -7.72 1.38 6.30
CA LEU A 191 -8.39 1.30 5.00
C LEU A 191 -8.38 -0.14 4.45
N VAL A 192 -7.25 -0.86 4.54
CA VAL A 192 -7.15 -2.27 4.13
C VAL A 192 -8.15 -3.11 4.92
N ASP A 193 -8.21 -2.93 6.24
CA ASP A 193 -9.11 -3.71 7.09
C ASP A 193 -10.59 -3.35 6.88
N ALA A 194 -10.91 -2.08 6.61
CA ALA A 194 -12.25 -1.65 6.23
C ALA A 194 -12.71 -2.29 4.91
N TYR A 195 -11.83 -2.35 3.92
CA TYR A 195 -12.09 -3.06 2.66
C TYR A 195 -12.30 -4.55 2.89
N ARG A 196 -11.38 -5.21 3.60
CA ARG A 196 -11.44 -6.65 3.89
C ARG A 196 -12.70 -7.02 4.69
N ALA A 197 -13.17 -6.13 5.56
CA ALA A 197 -14.39 -6.37 6.37
C ALA A 197 -15.63 -6.56 5.50
N VAL A 198 -15.73 -5.87 4.37
CA VAL A 198 -16.85 -6.01 3.42
C VAL A 198 -16.46 -6.80 2.15
N GLY A 199 -15.45 -7.65 2.26
CA GLY A 199 -15.07 -8.60 1.22
C GLY A 199 -14.36 -8.00 0.00
N ILE A 200 -13.79 -6.80 0.11
CA ILE A 200 -12.99 -6.16 -0.93
C ILE A 200 -11.54 -6.58 -0.73
N PRO A 201 -10.87 -7.19 -1.73
CA PRO A 201 -9.47 -7.56 -1.60
C PRO A 201 -8.58 -6.31 -1.57
N ALA A 202 -7.77 -6.22 -0.53
CA ALA A 202 -6.89 -5.08 -0.32
C ALA A 202 -5.56 -5.50 0.31
N ARG A 203 -4.49 -4.80 -0.06
CA ARG A 203 -3.16 -5.00 0.51
C ARG A 203 -2.48 -3.66 0.79
N PHE A 204 -1.57 -3.70 1.73
CA PHE A 204 -0.75 -2.56 2.13
C PHE A 204 0.46 -2.43 1.20
N VAL A 205 0.78 -1.22 0.81
CA VAL A 205 1.94 -0.92 -0.03
C VAL A 205 2.74 0.21 0.59
N GLY A 206 4.04 0.22 0.39
CA GLY A 206 4.87 1.31 0.87
C GLY A 206 6.31 1.25 0.39
N THR A 207 7.02 2.32 0.67
CA THR A 207 8.47 2.44 0.51
C THR A 207 9.13 2.83 1.81
N ALA A 208 10.29 2.27 2.11
CA ALA A 208 11.07 2.59 3.30
C ALA A 208 11.60 4.03 3.26
N SER A 209 11.91 4.53 2.08
CA SER A 209 12.28 5.92 1.85
C SER A 209 12.05 6.29 0.39
N TRP A 210 11.66 7.54 0.15
CA TRP A 210 11.75 8.09 -1.20
C TRP A 210 13.19 8.20 -1.67
N HIS A 211 13.39 8.24 -2.98
CA HIS A 211 14.69 8.27 -3.66
C HIS A 211 15.65 9.37 -3.16
N ASP A 212 15.11 10.42 -2.53
CA ASP A 212 15.79 11.60 -2.01
C ASP A 212 15.87 11.65 -0.46
N ASN A 213 15.57 10.54 0.20
CA ASN A 213 15.60 10.37 1.67
C ASN A 213 14.63 11.28 2.46
N ARG A 214 13.54 11.76 1.85
CA ARG A 214 12.50 12.55 2.55
C ARG A 214 11.67 11.73 3.55
N GLY A 215 11.92 10.45 3.68
CA GLY A 215 11.20 9.54 4.57
C GLY A 215 10.36 8.51 3.81
N ASN A 216 9.65 7.70 4.58
CA ASN A 216 8.78 6.64 4.09
C ASN A 216 7.39 7.15 3.71
N HIS A 217 6.68 6.35 2.92
CA HIS A 217 5.24 6.51 2.70
C HIS A 217 4.55 5.16 2.60
N SER A 218 3.27 5.13 2.96
CA SER A 218 2.43 3.93 2.93
C SER A 218 1.06 4.27 2.36
N TRP A 219 0.52 3.34 1.55
CA TRP A 219 -0.78 3.45 0.91
C TRP A 219 -1.43 2.08 0.73
N THR A 220 -2.48 2.00 -0.05
CA THR A 220 -3.29 0.79 -0.23
C THR A 220 -3.43 0.45 -1.71
N GLU A 221 -3.48 -0.83 -2.03
CA GLU A 221 -3.98 -1.35 -3.30
C GLU A 221 -5.25 -2.16 -3.08
N VAL A 222 -6.15 -2.10 -4.07
CA VAL A 222 -7.37 -2.91 -4.15
C VAL A 222 -7.36 -3.73 -5.44
N TRP A 223 -7.88 -4.96 -5.38
CA TRP A 223 -8.01 -5.82 -6.54
C TRP A 223 -9.29 -5.49 -7.29
N LEU A 224 -9.16 -5.04 -8.54
CA LEU A 224 -10.28 -4.72 -9.41
C LEU A 224 -9.97 -5.15 -10.85
N ASP A 225 -10.89 -5.86 -11.50
CA ASP A 225 -10.78 -6.32 -12.90
C ASP A 225 -9.49 -7.12 -13.19
N GLY A 226 -9.10 -7.98 -12.26
CA GLY A 226 -7.92 -8.82 -12.41
C GLY A 226 -6.59 -8.08 -12.23
N LYS A 227 -6.59 -6.89 -11.63
CA LYS A 227 -5.40 -6.05 -11.42
C LYS A 227 -5.41 -5.38 -10.05
N TRP A 228 -4.23 -5.14 -9.53
CA TRP A 228 -4.04 -4.24 -8.40
C TRP A 228 -4.14 -2.78 -8.87
N ARG A 229 -5.00 -2.02 -8.18
CA ARG A 229 -5.25 -0.60 -8.44
C ARG A 229 -4.90 0.19 -7.19
N VAL A 230 -4.20 1.28 -7.37
CA VAL A 230 -3.72 2.12 -6.28
C VAL A 230 -4.83 3.00 -5.73
N THR A 231 -4.90 3.10 -4.40
CA THR A 231 -5.76 4.04 -3.68
C THR A 231 -5.08 4.49 -2.40
N GLU A 232 -5.59 5.54 -1.78
CA GLU A 232 -5.16 6.02 -0.47
C GLU A 232 -6.38 6.29 0.42
N TYR A 233 -6.10 6.48 1.71
CA TYR A 233 -7.14 6.83 2.67
C TYR A 233 -7.82 8.15 2.30
N TYR A 234 -9.16 8.10 2.15
CA TYR A 234 -9.98 9.23 1.74
C TYR A 234 -9.58 9.83 0.38
N PHE A 235 -9.41 8.96 -0.60
CA PHE A 235 -9.15 9.33 -1.99
C PHE A 235 -10.24 8.74 -2.91
N PRO A 236 -11.51 9.14 -2.74
CA PRO A 236 -12.63 8.53 -3.43
C PRO A 236 -12.57 8.76 -4.94
N SER A 237 -12.99 7.74 -5.70
CA SER A 237 -13.13 7.80 -7.16
C SER A 237 -11.84 8.13 -7.94
N GLN A 238 -10.68 7.89 -7.34
CA GLN A 238 -9.38 8.22 -7.93
C GLN A 238 -8.41 7.04 -7.90
N LEU A 239 -8.85 5.87 -8.37
CA LEU A 239 -7.95 4.72 -8.51
C LEU A 239 -6.81 5.05 -9.47
N ASP A 240 -5.60 4.61 -9.10
CA ASP A 240 -4.34 4.88 -9.79
C ASP A 240 -3.94 6.37 -9.86
N HIS A 241 -4.62 7.24 -9.14
CA HIS A 241 -4.19 8.62 -9.00
C HIS A 241 -3.18 8.75 -7.86
N LEU A 242 -1.93 9.11 -8.19
CA LEU A 242 -0.85 9.23 -7.23
C LEU A 242 -0.35 10.66 -7.18
N TRP A 243 -0.46 11.33 -6.03
CA TRP A 243 0.21 12.60 -5.80
C TRP A 243 1.74 12.45 -5.79
N PHE A 244 2.24 11.25 -5.40
CA PHE A 244 3.66 10.88 -5.37
C PHE A 244 4.16 10.24 -6.68
N MET A 245 3.48 10.45 -7.80
CA MET A 245 3.84 9.86 -9.11
C MET A 245 5.28 10.14 -9.52
N ALA A 246 5.76 11.37 -9.29
CA ALA A 246 7.12 11.77 -9.63
C ALA A 246 8.19 11.04 -8.78
N ASP A 247 7.84 10.69 -7.55
CA ASP A 247 8.70 9.92 -6.64
C ASP A 247 8.68 8.44 -6.99
N ALA A 248 7.49 7.89 -7.28
CA ALA A 248 7.32 6.52 -7.73
C ALA A 248 8.09 6.23 -9.04
N ALA A 249 8.14 7.19 -9.97
CA ALA A 249 8.93 7.09 -11.21
C ALA A 249 10.45 6.99 -10.97
N LYS A 250 10.93 7.38 -9.79
CA LYS A 250 12.35 7.37 -9.40
C LYS A 250 12.69 6.29 -8.37
N ALA A 251 11.75 5.44 -8.02
CA ALA A 251 11.97 4.30 -7.14
C ALA A 251 13.02 3.35 -7.76
N LYS A 252 13.72 2.57 -6.92
CA LYS A 252 14.81 1.70 -7.36
C LYS A 252 14.51 0.26 -6.93
N ALA A 253 14.22 -0.59 -7.90
CA ALA A 253 13.84 -1.99 -7.63
C ALA A 253 14.97 -2.84 -7.03
N ASP A 254 16.21 -2.47 -7.26
CA ASP A 254 17.43 -3.13 -6.80
C ASP A 254 17.99 -2.59 -5.48
N ASP A 255 17.35 -1.56 -4.92
CA ASP A 255 17.72 -0.98 -3.63
C ASP A 255 16.53 -1.00 -2.68
N ARG A 256 16.56 -1.89 -1.68
CA ARG A 256 15.46 -2.12 -0.73
C ARG A 256 14.98 -0.84 -0.03
N ARG A 257 15.87 0.10 0.20
CA ARG A 257 15.53 1.39 0.83
C ARG A 257 14.58 2.22 -0.03
N TYR A 258 14.75 2.19 -1.34
CA TYR A 258 14.02 3.01 -2.31
C TYR A 258 13.04 2.22 -3.18
N ALA A 259 12.94 0.92 -2.92
CA ALA A 259 11.98 0.05 -3.58
C ALA A 259 10.58 0.21 -2.98
N ILE A 260 9.57 -0.18 -3.75
CA ILE A 260 8.17 -0.22 -3.35
C ILE A 260 7.77 -1.67 -3.15
N TYR A 261 7.22 -1.97 -1.98
CA TYR A 261 6.79 -3.31 -1.60
C TYR A 261 5.29 -3.34 -1.29
N ALA A 262 4.61 -4.38 -1.75
CA ALA A 262 3.25 -4.72 -1.34
C ALA A 262 3.31 -5.90 -0.34
N THR A 263 2.57 -5.83 0.77
CA THR A 263 2.53 -6.92 1.75
C THR A 263 1.77 -8.12 1.20
N ARG A 264 2.19 -9.32 1.65
CA ARG A 264 1.54 -10.58 1.35
C ARG A 264 1.37 -11.38 2.64
N PHE A 265 0.18 -11.95 2.84
CA PHE A 265 -0.05 -12.85 3.97
C PHE A 265 0.56 -14.22 3.69
N GLY A 266 1.29 -14.77 4.69
CA GLY A 266 1.96 -16.05 4.59
C GLY A 266 3.37 -15.96 4.01
N GLU A 267 3.84 -17.07 3.46
CA GLU A 267 5.18 -17.15 2.84
C GLU A 267 5.27 -16.27 1.60
N ALA A 268 6.39 -15.57 1.49
CA ALA A 268 6.73 -14.75 0.33
C ALA A 268 8.24 -14.82 0.07
N ASP A 269 8.64 -14.59 -1.17
CA ASP A 269 10.05 -14.60 -1.57
C ASP A 269 10.84 -13.41 -0.99
N ASP A 270 10.14 -12.40 -0.51
CA ASP A 270 10.72 -11.18 0.02
C ASP A 270 9.97 -10.69 1.28
N TRP A 271 10.43 -9.63 1.91
CA TRP A 271 9.87 -9.08 3.15
C TRP A 271 9.70 -7.56 3.08
N PHE A 272 8.70 -7.06 3.83
CA PHE A 272 8.40 -5.64 3.90
C PHE A 272 9.36 -4.94 4.87
N PRO A 273 10.05 -3.85 4.45
CA PRO A 273 10.99 -3.12 5.31
C PRO A 273 10.27 -2.17 6.27
N MET A 274 9.94 -2.67 7.46
CA MET A 274 9.21 -1.92 8.51
C MET A 274 10.12 -0.92 9.22
N VAL A 275 10.39 0.22 8.59
CA VAL A 275 11.32 1.24 9.12
C VAL A 275 10.92 1.83 10.48
N TRP A 276 9.65 1.73 10.85
CA TRP A 276 9.17 2.15 12.18
C TRP A 276 9.53 1.19 13.32
N CYS A 277 10.07 0.00 13.01
CA CYS A 277 10.56 -0.96 13.99
C CYS A 277 12.04 -0.78 14.32
N GLY A 278 12.76 0.05 13.57
CA GLY A 278 14.16 0.38 13.80
C GLY A 278 14.32 1.69 14.58
N GLU A 279 15.50 1.88 15.16
CA GLU A 279 15.94 3.18 15.65
C GLU A 279 16.44 4.06 14.49
N ASP A 280 16.63 5.35 14.73
CA ASP A 280 17.25 6.25 13.76
C ASP A 280 18.57 5.67 13.25
N ASN A 281 18.72 5.59 11.91
CA ASN A 281 19.85 4.99 11.22
C ASN A 281 19.98 3.45 11.28
N THR A 282 18.95 2.72 11.69
CA THR A 282 18.96 1.25 11.56
C THR A 282 19.17 0.88 10.08
N ALA A 283 20.12 -0.03 9.83
CA ALA A 283 20.34 -0.52 8.48
C ALA A 283 19.09 -1.29 8.00
N ILE A 284 18.75 -1.15 6.73
CA ILE A 284 17.54 -1.79 6.18
C ILE A 284 17.56 -3.32 6.40
N GLU A 285 18.74 -3.93 6.33
CA GLU A 285 18.91 -5.38 6.49
C GLU A 285 18.76 -5.88 7.94
N ASP A 286 18.79 -4.96 8.90
CA ASP A 286 18.61 -5.27 10.35
C ASP A 286 17.15 -5.11 10.80
N LEU A 287 16.26 -4.66 9.91
CA LEU A 287 14.84 -4.56 10.20
C LEU A 287 14.19 -5.95 10.31
N PRO A 288 13.09 -6.08 11.06
CA PRO A 288 12.33 -7.32 11.15
C PRO A 288 11.87 -7.85 9.79
N LYS A 289 11.97 -9.18 9.56
CA LYS A 289 11.73 -9.84 8.26
C LYS A 289 10.52 -10.79 8.27
N TYR A 290 9.57 -10.59 9.18
CA TYR A 290 8.45 -11.51 9.36
C TYR A 290 7.16 -11.13 8.62
N ILE A 291 7.13 -9.99 7.94
CA ILE A 291 6.01 -9.61 7.05
C ILE A 291 6.42 -9.90 5.62
N GLY A 292 5.77 -10.89 5.02
CA GLY A 292 5.99 -11.25 3.62
C GLY A 292 5.63 -10.10 2.67
N ALA A 293 6.36 -9.95 1.58
CA ALA A 293 6.12 -8.91 0.60
C ALA A 293 6.53 -9.29 -0.82
N GLU A 294 5.99 -8.56 -1.77
CA GLU A 294 6.33 -8.58 -3.18
C GLU A 294 6.95 -7.23 -3.57
N ASN A 295 8.07 -7.25 -4.29
CA ASN A 295 8.65 -6.03 -4.85
C ASN A 295 7.86 -5.60 -6.08
N VAL A 296 7.05 -4.55 -5.93
CA VAL A 296 6.17 -4.00 -6.97
C VAL A 296 6.72 -2.73 -7.61
N THR A 297 7.98 -2.40 -7.38
CA THR A 297 8.62 -1.16 -7.83
C THR A 297 8.46 -0.93 -9.32
N GLN A 298 8.69 -1.97 -10.14
CA GLN A 298 8.63 -1.82 -11.60
C GLN A 298 7.20 -1.52 -12.09
N HIS A 299 6.18 -2.05 -11.40
CA HIS A 299 4.79 -1.72 -11.67
C HIS A 299 4.55 -0.21 -11.50
N TYR A 300 5.01 0.37 -10.39
CA TYR A 300 4.85 1.80 -10.10
C TYR A 300 5.63 2.70 -11.04
N ILE A 301 6.85 2.33 -11.40
CA ILE A 301 7.64 3.05 -12.43
C ILE A 301 6.88 3.06 -13.76
N ASN A 302 6.36 1.91 -14.18
CA ASN A 302 5.62 1.80 -15.45
C ASN A 302 4.32 2.61 -15.42
N LEU A 303 3.54 2.51 -14.34
CA LEU A 303 2.31 3.27 -14.12
C LEU A 303 2.57 4.78 -14.16
N ALA A 304 3.62 5.23 -13.48
CA ALA A 304 4.03 6.62 -13.46
C ALA A 304 4.39 7.13 -14.88
N HIS A 305 5.20 6.38 -15.61
CA HIS A 305 5.60 6.74 -16.98
C HIS A 305 4.42 6.74 -17.95
N GLU A 306 3.52 5.76 -17.86
CA GLU A 306 2.32 5.70 -18.69
C GLU A 306 1.43 6.92 -18.46
N GLN A 307 1.11 7.24 -17.22
CA GLN A 307 0.30 8.40 -16.88
C GLN A 307 0.95 9.72 -17.29
N GLN A 308 2.25 9.86 -17.08
CA GLN A 308 3.00 11.03 -17.50
C GLN A 308 2.94 11.19 -19.05
N SER A 309 3.16 10.10 -19.77
CA SER A 309 3.07 10.09 -21.23
C SER A 309 1.67 10.47 -21.74
N ASN A 310 0.63 9.93 -21.11
CA ASN A 310 -0.76 10.21 -21.46
C ASN A 310 -1.15 11.67 -21.20
N ARG A 311 -0.71 12.23 -20.07
CA ARG A 311 -0.92 13.66 -19.72
C ARG A 311 -0.22 14.60 -20.70
N LEU A 312 0.99 14.26 -21.14
CA LEU A 312 1.74 15.02 -22.13
C LEU A 312 1.07 14.95 -23.52
N LYS A 313 0.67 13.75 -23.97
CA LYS A 313 -0.05 13.56 -25.25
C LYS A 313 -1.39 14.30 -25.27
N ALA A 314 -2.11 14.33 -24.16
CA ALA A 314 -3.35 15.08 -24.03
C ALA A 314 -3.15 16.61 -24.10
N GLY A 315 -1.91 17.10 -23.98
CA GLY A 315 -1.60 18.52 -24.04
C GLY A 315 -2.12 19.34 -22.84
N THR A 316 -2.61 18.65 -21.79
CA THR A 316 -3.25 19.28 -20.62
C THR A 316 -2.27 19.63 -19.50
N HIS A 317 -1.04 19.11 -19.57
CA HIS A 317 -0.01 19.26 -18.53
C HIS A 317 1.28 19.83 -19.12
N THR A 318 2.07 20.46 -18.25
CA THR A 318 3.42 20.93 -18.55
C THR A 318 4.30 20.83 -17.30
N TYR A 319 5.61 21.02 -17.45
CA TYR A 319 6.55 20.87 -16.35
C TYR A 319 6.74 22.16 -15.55
N LEU A 320 6.67 22.03 -14.22
CA LEU A 320 7.24 22.99 -13.29
C LEU A 320 8.58 22.47 -12.79
N ARG A 321 9.64 23.27 -12.93
CA ARG A 321 10.99 23.01 -12.43
C ARG A 321 11.28 23.94 -11.29
N ILE A 322 11.81 23.41 -10.18
CA ILE A 322 12.09 24.19 -8.98
C ILE A 322 13.57 24.07 -8.63
N ALA A 323 14.24 25.20 -8.45
CA ALA A 323 15.62 25.30 -8.02
C ALA A 323 15.71 25.95 -6.64
N GLY A 324 16.44 25.36 -5.71
CA GLY A 324 16.78 25.96 -4.42
C GLY A 324 18.09 26.74 -4.49
N TYR A 325 18.10 27.93 -3.90
CA TYR A 325 19.29 28.78 -3.78
C TYR A 325 19.45 29.28 -2.35
N GLN A 326 20.71 29.58 -1.98
CA GLN A 326 20.99 30.06 -0.63
C GLN A 326 20.26 31.37 -0.34
N LYS A 327 20.29 32.32 -1.27
CA LYS A 327 19.61 33.63 -1.15
C LYS A 327 19.20 34.21 -2.50
N GLN A 328 18.32 35.19 -2.46
CA GLN A 328 17.84 35.87 -3.64
C GLN A 328 19.00 36.60 -4.38
N GLY A 329 19.02 36.48 -5.71
CA GLY A 329 20.00 37.12 -6.56
C GLY A 329 21.25 36.27 -6.86
N THR A 330 21.31 35.03 -6.37
CA THR A 330 22.48 34.12 -6.56
C THR A 330 22.17 32.97 -7.53
N THR A 331 21.32 33.19 -8.52
CA THR A 331 20.77 32.12 -9.39
C THR A 331 21.69 31.73 -10.56
N THR A 332 22.90 32.26 -10.67
CA THR A 332 23.79 32.02 -11.81
C THR A 332 24.97 31.09 -11.52
N ASN A 333 25.19 30.73 -10.25
CA ASN A 333 26.32 29.90 -9.85
C ASN A 333 25.81 28.59 -9.18
N SER A 334 26.35 27.44 -9.60
CA SER A 334 26.00 26.15 -8.98
C SER A 334 26.38 26.08 -7.49
N ALA A 335 27.43 26.78 -7.06
CA ALA A 335 27.82 26.85 -5.66
C ALA A 335 26.75 27.50 -4.75
N ASP A 336 25.88 28.32 -5.31
CA ASP A 336 24.77 28.95 -4.58
C ASP A 336 23.52 28.07 -4.53
N ARG A 337 23.50 26.91 -5.22
CA ARG A 337 22.41 25.91 -5.14
C ARG A 337 22.37 25.30 -3.74
N VAL A 338 21.19 25.03 -3.27
CA VAL A 338 20.98 24.37 -1.99
C VAL A 338 19.88 23.33 -2.11
N GLU A 339 20.09 22.18 -1.47
CA GLU A 339 19.08 21.16 -1.33
C GLU A 339 18.02 21.60 -0.31
N MET A 340 16.77 21.68 -0.74
CA MET A 340 15.62 22.09 0.06
C MET A 340 14.43 21.21 -0.25
N GLY A 341 13.72 20.76 0.78
CA GLY A 341 12.40 20.15 0.62
C GLY A 341 11.38 21.18 0.14
N VAL A 342 10.59 20.82 -0.86
CA VAL A 342 9.48 21.63 -1.36
C VAL A 342 8.27 20.76 -1.64
N ASP A 343 7.11 21.19 -1.16
CA ASP A 343 5.81 20.60 -1.47
C ASP A 343 5.03 21.52 -2.40
N VAL A 344 4.27 20.93 -3.32
CA VAL A 344 3.48 21.61 -4.33
C VAL A 344 2.01 21.33 -4.08
N PHE A 345 1.21 22.37 -3.89
CA PHE A 345 -0.23 22.27 -3.61
C PHE A 345 -1.08 22.98 -4.67
N GLN A 346 -2.26 22.43 -4.95
CA GLN A 346 -3.36 23.11 -5.62
C GLN A 346 -4.55 23.25 -4.64
N GLY A 347 -4.76 24.42 -4.08
CA GLY A 347 -5.69 24.58 -2.98
C GLY A 347 -5.25 23.82 -1.73
N THR A 348 -6.03 22.82 -1.32
CA THR A 348 -5.69 21.91 -0.20
C THR A 348 -5.05 20.60 -0.65
N GLU A 349 -5.09 20.29 -1.94
CA GLU A 349 -4.57 19.06 -2.52
C GLU A 349 -3.06 19.16 -2.73
N GLN A 350 -2.29 18.18 -2.21
CA GLN A 350 -0.88 18.05 -2.48
C GLN A 350 -0.68 17.36 -3.83
N MET A 351 -0.04 18.04 -4.76
CA MET A 351 0.23 17.58 -6.13
C MET A 351 1.53 16.77 -6.21
N GLY A 352 2.42 16.94 -5.24
CA GLY A 352 3.70 16.28 -5.14
C GLY A 352 4.67 17.07 -4.27
N GLY A 353 5.90 16.57 -4.18
CA GLY A 353 6.97 17.21 -3.43
C GLY A 353 8.33 16.58 -3.79
N GLY A 354 9.42 17.19 -3.35
CA GLY A 354 10.75 16.69 -3.61
C GLY A 354 11.85 17.57 -3.04
N LEU A 355 13.12 17.16 -3.30
CA LEU A 355 14.28 17.95 -2.98
C LEU A 355 14.80 18.69 -4.22
N THR A 356 15.16 19.94 -4.05
CA THR A 356 15.93 20.69 -5.07
C THR A 356 17.37 20.20 -5.11
N ALA A 357 18.01 20.32 -6.26
CA ALA A 357 19.39 19.89 -6.41
C ALA A 357 20.38 20.80 -5.64
N GLY A 358 21.37 20.18 -5.00
CA GLY A 358 22.43 20.84 -4.25
C GLY A 358 23.59 21.36 -5.11
N PRO A 359 24.64 21.94 -4.47
CA PRO A 359 25.69 22.67 -5.16
C PRO A 359 26.63 21.80 -6.03
N LEU A 360 26.67 20.49 -5.81
CA LEU A 360 27.49 19.55 -6.56
C LEU A 360 26.75 18.93 -7.76
N ARG A 361 25.52 19.36 -8.01
CA ARG A 361 24.70 18.85 -9.12
C ARG A 361 24.78 19.79 -10.31
N ASP A 362 24.46 19.26 -11.50
CA ASP A 362 24.37 20.05 -12.73
C ASP A 362 23.34 21.18 -12.58
N MET A 363 23.60 22.33 -13.18
CA MET A 363 22.72 23.50 -13.13
C MET A 363 21.35 23.23 -13.79
N ASN A 364 21.25 22.23 -14.67
CA ASN A 364 20.01 21.80 -15.29
C ASN A 364 19.29 20.71 -14.50
N ASP A 365 19.85 20.24 -13.37
CA ASP A 365 19.20 19.33 -12.46
C ASP A 365 18.22 20.12 -11.55
N TYR A 366 16.95 19.90 -11.75
CA TYR A 366 15.85 20.56 -11.03
C TYR A 366 14.95 19.52 -10.38
N PHE A 367 14.35 19.87 -9.24
CA PHE A 367 13.15 19.18 -8.88
C PHE A 367 12.07 19.49 -9.94
N THR A 368 11.62 18.47 -10.66
CA THR A 368 10.71 18.61 -11.80
C THR A 368 9.42 17.85 -11.54
N ILE A 369 8.28 18.52 -11.70
CA ILE A 369 6.96 17.94 -11.53
C ILE A 369 6.06 18.29 -12.73
N LEU A 370 5.25 17.30 -13.20
CA LEU A 370 4.29 17.47 -14.27
C LEU A 370 2.93 17.87 -13.69
N LEU A 371 2.43 19.05 -14.06
CA LEU A 371 1.22 19.64 -13.50
C LEU A 371 0.24 20.11 -14.59
N PRO A 372 -1.08 20.16 -14.30
CA PRO A 372 -2.07 20.79 -15.15
C PRO A 372 -1.69 22.22 -15.52
N LYS A 373 -1.89 22.57 -16.80
CA LYS A 373 -1.66 23.91 -17.33
C LYS A 373 -2.70 24.92 -16.82
N ASN A 374 -2.36 26.20 -16.89
CA ASN A 374 -3.27 27.31 -16.61
C ASN A 374 -3.89 27.24 -15.20
N LYS A 375 -3.09 26.80 -14.23
CA LYS A 375 -3.45 26.71 -12.81
C LYS A 375 -2.44 27.42 -11.95
N THR A 376 -2.89 27.84 -10.76
CA THR A 376 -2.01 28.42 -9.73
C THR A 376 -1.74 27.36 -8.67
N TYR A 377 -0.48 27.24 -8.32
CA TYR A 377 0.04 26.33 -7.31
C TYR A 377 0.69 27.10 -6.18
N GLU A 378 0.71 26.54 -4.98
CA GLU A 378 1.42 27.03 -3.81
C GLU A 378 2.61 26.12 -3.53
N LEU A 379 3.82 26.67 -3.60
CA LEU A 379 5.03 25.99 -3.17
C LEU A 379 5.20 26.25 -1.67
N ARG A 380 5.37 25.19 -0.89
CA ARG A 380 5.67 25.26 0.55
C ARG A 380 7.06 24.72 0.80
N TYR A 381 7.90 25.51 1.46
CA TYR A 381 9.26 25.13 1.81
C TYR A 381 9.71 25.84 3.08
N ASN A 382 10.74 25.32 3.75
CA ASN A 382 11.25 25.94 4.97
C ASN A 382 12.55 26.69 4.70
N ASP A 383 12.71 27.86 5.33
CA ASP A 383 13.96 28.60 5.36
C ASP A 383 15.00 27.96 6.33
N ALA A 384 16.16 28.59 6.45
CA ALA A 384 17.23 28.15 7.34
C ALA A 384 16.85 28.19 8.83
N ALA A 385 15.88 29.04 9.21
CA ALA A 385 15.36 29.15 10.57
C ALA A 385 14.21 28.18 10.87
N GLY A 386 13.77 27.42 9.84
CA GLY A 386 12.64 26.48 9.96
C GLY A 386 11.27 27.09 9.76
N HIS A 387 11.16 28.35 9.35
CA HIS A 387 9.88 28.97 9.05
C HIS A 387 9.38 28.51 7.68
N THR A 388 8.10 28.14 7.63
CA THR A 388 7.47 27.73 6.36
C THR A 388 7.12 28.94 5.50
N HIS A 389 7.67 28.98 4.30
CA HIS A 389 7.33 29.92 3.24
C HIS A 389 6.28 29.36 2.29
N LYS A 390 5.50 30.26 1.71
CA LYS A 390 4.46 29.96 0.72
C LYS A 390 4.68 30.88 -0.49
N GLN A 391 4.90 30.27 -1.65
CA GLN A 391 5.11 31.01 -2.90
C GLN A 391 4.06 30.56 -3.93
N ALA A 392 3.24 31.50 -4.39
CA ALA A 392 2.29 31.23 -5.47
C ALA A 392 2.99 31.24 -6.82
N VAL A 393 2.69 30.23 -7.67
CA VAL A 393 3.21 30.07 -9.03
C VAL A 393 2.03 29.78 -9.96
N THR A 394 1.85 30.60 -11.00
CA THR A 394 0.86 30.34 -12.05
C THR A 394 1.55 29.70 -13.25
N LEU A 395 1.24 28.43 -13.49
CA LEU A 395 1.79 27.66 -14.59
C LEU A 395 0.98 27.93 -15.86
N GLY A 396 1.65 28.39 -16.93
CA GLY A 396 1.04 28.63 -18.25
C GLY A 396 1.05 27.43 -19.16
N GLU A 397 1.15 27.67 -20.48
CA GLU A 397 1.19 26.61 -21.52
C GLU A 397 2.56 25.92 -21.60
N GLU A 398 3.65 26.66 -21.37
CA GLU A 398 5.03 26.21 -21.53
C GLU A 398 5.65 25.79 -20.19
N PRO A 399 6.68 24.94 -20.21
CA PRO A 399 7.45 24.62 -19.01
C PRO A 399 8.00 25.88 -18.33
N MET A 400 7.89 25.94 -17.01
CA MET A 400 8.34 27.06 -16.19
C MET A 400 9.42 26.60 -15.20
N THR A 401 10.44 27.45 -15.01
CA THR A 401 11.43 27.27 -13.93
C THR A 401 11.27 28.38 -12.90
N VAL A 402 11.22 28.01 -11.63
CA VAL A 402 11.12 28.94 -10.49
C VAL A 402 12.24 28.68 -9.49
N ALA A 403 12.63 29.73 -8.77
CA ALA A 403 13.59 29.66 -7.69
C ALA A 403 12.87 29.80 -6.33
N ILE A 404 13.37 29.03 -5.35
CA ILE A 404 13.05 29.20 -3.92
C ILE A 404 14.34 29.48 -3.15
N TYR A 405 14.24 30.11 -2.00
CA TYR A 405 15.40 30.65 -1.28
C TYR A 405 15.40 30.20 0.17
N LYS A 406 16.61 29.85 0.67
CA LYS A 406 16.80 29.36 2.03
C LYS A 406 16.97 30.51 3.05
N GLU A 407 17.40 31.69 2.59
CA GLU A 407 17.53 32.92 3.38
C GLU A 407 16.50 33.96 2.96
#